data_4765214931110318e83056970ea8e7d0
#
_entry.id   4765214931110318e83056970ea8e7d0
#
_cell.length_a   1.000
_cell.length_b   1.000
_cell.length_c   1.000
_cell.angle_alpha   90.00
_cell.angle_beta   90.00
_cell.angle_gamma   90.00
#
_symmetry.space_group_name_H-M   'P 1'
#
loop_
_entity.id
_entity.type
_entity.pdbx_description
1 polymer ?
#
loop_
_entity_poly.entity_id
_entity_poly.type
_entity_poly.pdbx_seq_one_letter_code
_entity_poly.pdbx_strand_id
1 'polypeptide(L)'
;ASDVYKRQAYIISLFVFLVITNSLNLIDGIDGLTGLTSIKFFIAISIIIYFTESNLYSFAVNKQSMLSYSLTLVGALIGFMIFNFNSQKKVFLGDFGSLLIGSVITYFIFSILHSSNQIVTDNWINRSLICVLLLIYPLTDTLRVYILRAKSGNSPFLPDRRHLHHKLIDKGYSHVKASILIAFLSISVLIFGFGISLLVWNIDLSSILFEGTNIIVTISIILIYMIFIYYKIFDLKISK
;
A
#
# COMPACT_ATOMS: atom_id res chain seq x y z
N ALA A 1 0.09 -26.59 -21.74
CA ALA A 1 0.44 -26.08 -20.38
C ALA A 1 0.72 -24.57 -20.41
N SER A 2 1.51 -24.02 -21.36
CA SER A 2 1.88 -22.60 -21.39
C SER A 2 0.67 -21.64 -21.49
N ASP A 3 -0.37 -21.99 -22.22
CA ASP A 3 -1.54 -21.12 -22.43
C ASP A 3 -2.47 -21.06 -21.22
N VAL A 4 -2.55 -22.11 -20.42
CA VAL A 4 -3.32 -22.13 -19.16
C VAL A 4 -2.66 -21.17 -18.16
N TYR A 5 -1.34 -21.24 -17.99
CA TYR A 5 -0.60 -20.34 -17.09
C TYR A 5 -0.69 -18.88 -17.52
N LYS A 6 -0.66 -18.58 -18.82
CA LYS A 6 -0.87 -17.22 -19.33
C LYS A 6 -2.26 -16.69 -18.98
N ARG A 7 -3.32 -17.48 -19.17
CA ARG A 7 -4.69 -17.08 -18.81
C ARG A 7 -4.83 -16.82 -17.30
N GLN A 8 -4.26 -17.69 -16.48
CA GLN A 8 -4.23 -17.48 -15.03
C GLN A 8 -3.49 -16.20 -14.64
N ALA A 9 -2.35 -15.91 -15.25
CA ALA A 9 -1.59 -14.68 -15.01
C ALA A 9 -2.40 -13.42 -15.36
N TYR A 10 -3.13 -13.41 -16.48
CA TYR A 10 -4.01 -12.29 -16.83
C TYR A 10 -5.13 -12.07 -15.81
N ILE A 11 -5.78 -13.15 -15.37
CA ILE A 11 -6.87 -13.06 -14.37
C ILE A 11 -6.33 -12.51 -13.05
N ILE A 12 -5.19 -13.04 -12.58
CA ILE A 12 -4.56 -12.59 -11.32
C ILE A 12 -4.11 -11.13 -11.44
N SER A 13 -3.50 -10.74 -12.55
CA SER A 13 -3.06 -9.36 -12.78
C SER A 13 -4.25 -8.39 -12.80
N LEU A 14 -5.34 -8.76 -13.46
CA LEU A 14 -6.57 -7.96 -13.45
C LEU A 14 -7.14 -7.84 -12.04
N PHE A 15 -7.18 -8.94 -11.29
CA PHE A 15 -7.65 -8.92 -9.90
C PHE A 15 -6.80 -8.00 -9.02
N VAL A 16 -5.47 -8.11 -9.09
CA VAL A 16 -4.55 -7.24 -8.34
C VAL A 16 -4.73 -5.77 -8.73
N PHE A 17 -4.85 -5.48 -10.03
CA PHE A 17 -5.12 -4.13 -10.53
C PHE A 17 -6.41 -3.57 -9.92
N LEU A 18 -7.51 -4.32 -9.96
CA LEU A 18 -8.80 -3.90 -9.41
C LEU A 18 -8.74 -3.72 -7.89
N VAL A 19 -8.05 -4.59 -7.16
CA VAL A 19 -7.89 -4.46 -5.71
C VAL A 19 -7.14 -3.19 -5.35
N ILE A 20 -6.02 -2.90 -5.99
CA ILE A 20 -5.20 -1.71 -5.69
C ILE A 20 -5.96 -0.43 -6.04
N THR A 21 -6.51 -0.35 -7.25
CA THR A 21 -7.22 0.86 -7.72
C THR A 21 -8.44 1.16 -6.86
N ASN A 22 -9.27 0.14 -6.57
CA ASN A 22 -10.44 0.32 -5.72
C ASN A 22 -10.06 0.64 -4.26
N SER A 23 -8.99 0.03 -3.71
CA SER A 23 -8.56 0.33 -2.35
C SER A 23 -8.14 1.80 -2.19
N LEU A 24 -7.46 2.37 -3.18
CA LEU A 24 -7.09 3.78 -3.19
C LEU A 24 -8.28 4.71 -3.41
N ASN A 25 -9.24 4.31 -4.23
CA ASN A 25 -10.49 5.06 -4.40
C ASN A 25 -11.34 5.05 -3.11
N LEU A 26 -11.45 3.91 -2.43
CA LEU A 26 -12.23 3.78 -1.19
C LEU A 26 -11.66 4.59 -0.01
N ILE A 27 -10.36 4.84 0.05
CA ILE A 27 -9.76 5.69 1.08
C ILE A 27 -9.82 7.18 0.74
N ASP A 28 -10.23 7.57 -0.48
CA ASP A 28 -10.37 8.97 -0.91
C ASP A 28 -11.60 9.67 -0.30
N GLY A 29 -11.99 9.26 0.91
CA GLY A 29 -13.14 9.79 1.63
C GLY A 29 -12.87 11.02 2.49
N ILE A 30 -11.61 11.39 2.72
CA ILE A 30 -11.20 12.58 3.50
C ILE A 30 -10.00 13.29 2.87
N ASP A 31 -9.91 14.61 3.15
CA ASP A 31 -8.88 15.46 2.58
C ASP A 31 -7.47 14.91 2.84
N GLY A 32 -6.71 14.79 1.77
CA GLY A 32 -5.30 14.47 1.79
C GLY A 32 -4.96 13.00 2.01
N LEU A 33 -5.88 12.13 2.36
CA LEU A 33 -5.54 10.75 2.73
C LEU A 33 -4.94 9.98 1.56
N THR A 34 -5.59 10.00 0.40
CA THR A 34 -5.08 9.36 -0.82
C THR A 34 -3.81 10.03 -1.31
N GLY A 35 -3.74 11.37 -1.25
CA GLY A 35 -2.55 12.13 -1.61
C GLY A 35 -1.34 11.76 -0.75
N LEU A 36 -1.47 11.77 0.58
CA LEU A 36 -0.38 11.39 1.51
C LEU A 36 0.04 9.93 1.35
N THR A 37 -0.92 9.02 1.17
CA THR A 37 -0.65 7.60 0.94
C THR A 37 0.15 7.40 -0.35
N SER A 38 -0.19 8.12 -1.40
CA SER A 38 0.48 8.06 -2.70
C SER A 38 1.87 8.71 -2.66
N ILE A 39 2.02 9.86 -2.00
CA ILE A 39 3.32 10.49 -1.76
C ILE A 39 4.26 9.53 -1.01
N LYS A 40 3.78 8.92 0.08
CA LYS A 40 4.53 7.90 0.82
C LYS A 40 4.99 6.77 -0.11
N PHE A 41 4.09 6.24 -0.96
CA PHE A 41 4.41 5.18 -1.91
C PHE A 41 5.53 5.62 -2.86
N PHE A 42 5.38 6.77 -3.54
CA PHE A 42 6.35 7.22 -4.54
C PHE A 42 7.69 7.65 -3.94
N ILE A 43 7.72 8.19 -2.73
CA ILE A 43 8.99 8.45 -2.02
C ILE A 43 9.68 7.14 -1.68
N ALA A 44 8.99 6.19 -1.06
CA ALA A 44 9.58 4.93 -0.66
C ALA A 44 10.10 4.13 -1.86
N ILE A 45 9.33 4.08 -2.95
CA ILE A 45 9.79 3.39 -4.17
C ILE A 45 10.96 4.12 -4.83
N SER A 46 11.01 5.45 -4.80
CA SER A 46 12.16 6.23 -5.29
C SER A 46 13.44 5.90 -4.53
N ILE A 47 13.35 5.77 -3.20
CA ILE A 47 14.46 5.36 -2.34
C ILE A 47 14.93 3.95 -2.71
N ILE A 48 14.01 3.00 -2.84
CA ILE A 48 14.31 1.61 -3.22
C ILE A 48 15.01 1.58 -4.59
N ILE A 49 14.45 2.26 -5.60
CA ILE A 49 15.02 2.33 -6.95
C ILE A 49 16.42 2.96 -6.93
N TYR A 50 16.61 4.03 -6.15
CA TYR A 50 17.89 4.74 -6.08
C TYR A 50 19.01 3.84 -5.56
N PHE A 51 18.79 3.11 -4.47
CA PHE A 51 19.78 2.23 -3.84
C PHE A 51 19.95 0.87 -4.54
N THR A 52 19.13 0.56 -5.53
CA THR A 52 19.29 -0.68 -6.30
C THR A 52 20.38 -0.55 -7.34
N GLU A 53 21.37 -1.44 -7.34
CA GLU A 53 22.50 -1.42 -8.27
C GLU A 53 22.14 -1.90 -9.69
N SER A 54 21.07 -2.67 -9.84
CA SER A 54 20.68 -3.26 -11.11
C SER A 54 19.95 -2.30 -12.05
N ASN A 55 20.12 -2.51 -13.36
CA ASN A 55 19.31 -1.85 -14.36
C ASN A 55 17.88 -2.43 -14.35
N LEU A 56 16.92 -1.64 -13.90
CA LEU A 56 15.49 -1.97 -13.98
C LEU A 56 15.04 -1.85 -15.45
N TYR A 57 14.93 -2.98 -16.12
CA TYR A 57 14.25 -3.04 -17.41
C TYR A 57 12.89 -3.70 -17.21
N SER A 58 11.83 -2.91 -17.28
CA SER A 58 10.46 -3.41 -17.33
C SER A 58 9.71 -2.64 -18.38
N PHE A 59 9.05 -3.33 -19.28
CA PHE A 59 8.23 -2.70 -20.36
C PHE A 59 8.91 -1.53 -21.06
N ALA A 60 10.19 -1.67 -21.44
CA ALA A 60 11.01 -0.63 -22.08
C ALA A 60 11.32 0.60 -21.19
N VAL A 61 11.03 0.55 -19.89
CA VAL A 61 11.34 1.64 -18.96
C VAL A 61 12.57 1.27 -18.12
N ASN A 62 13.58 2.12 -18.15
CA ASN A 62 14.81 1.93 -17.39
C ASN A 62 14.69 2.52 -15.97
N LYS A 63 15.68 2.19 -15.10
CA LYS A 63 15.77 2.67 -13.72
C LYS A 63 15.65 4.20 -13.62
N GLN A 64 16.35 4.93 -14.47
CA GLN A 64 16.36 6.40 -14.49
C GLN A 64 14.95 6.96 -14.75
N SER A 65 14.24 6.41 -15.73
CA SER A 65 12.89 6.86 -16.07
C SER A 65 11.90 6.57 -14.96
N MET A 66 11.97 5.39 -14.31
CA MET A 66 11.11 5.08 -13.18
C MET A 66 11.37 6.02 -12.00
N LEU A 67 12.62 6.34 -11.69
CA LEU A 67 12.98 7.29 -10.66
C LEU A 67 12.44 8.70 -11.00
N SER A 68 12.61 9.15 -12.24
CA SER A 68 12.11 10.45 -12.69
C SER A 68 10.59 10.52 -12.62
N TYR A 69 9.87 9.48 -13.05
CA TYR A 69 8.40 9.43 -12.97
C TYR A 69 7.92 9.47 -11.53
N SER A 70 8.52 8.68 -10.64
CA SER A 70 8.11 8.67 -9.23
C SER A 70 8.32 10.02 -8.55
N LEU A 71 9.47 10.68 -8.78
CA LEU A 71 9.75 12.01 -8.22
C LEU A 71 8.86 13.11 -8.81
N THR A 72 8.54 13.04 -10.10
CA THR A 72 7.59 13.95 -10.75
C THR A 72 6.20 13.83 -10.12
N LEU A 73 5.74 12.60 -9.87
CA LEU A 73 4.46 12.34 -9.21
C LEU A 73 4.45 12.84 -7.76
N VAL A 74 5.55 12.71 -7.03
CA VAL A 74 5.70 13.32 -5.69
C VAL A 74 5.51 14.84 -5.77
N GLY A 75 6.19 15.50 -6.71
CA GLY A 75 6.06 16.95 -6.89
C GLY A 75 4.64 17.38 -7.23
N ALA A 76 4.00 16.69 -8.17
CA ALA A 76 2.62 16.96 -8.56
C ALA A 76 1.62 16.76 -7.39
N LEU A 77 1.79 15.68 -6.62
CA LEU A 77 0.95 15.40 -5.46
C LEU A 77 1.16 16.40 -4.33
N ILE A 78 2.39 16.85 -4.08
CA ILE A 78 2.67 17.93 -3.11
C ILE A 78 1.95 19.21 -3.54
N GLY A 79 2.05 19.59 -4.83
CA GLY A 79 1.32 20.74 -5.37
C GLY A 79 -0.21 20.60 -5.20
N PHE A 80 -0.78 19.43 -5.48
CA PHE A 80 -2.18 19.12 -5.24
C PHE A 80 -2.56 19.28 -3.76
N MET A 81 -1.74 18.78 -2.83
CA MET A 81 -2.01 18.81 -1.39
C MET A 81 -2.14 20.24 -0.83
N ILE A 82 -1.42 21.21 -1.40
CA ILE A 82 -1.54 22.65 -1.01
C ILE A 82 -2.98 23.13 -1.21
N PHE A 83 -3.62 22.75 -2.31
CA PHE A 83 -5.00 23.12 -2.59
C PHE A 83 -6.03 22.21 -1.92
N ASN A 84 -5.73 20.95 -1.76
CA ASN A 84 -6.63 19.99 -1.13
C ASN A 84 -6.82 20.27 0.38
N PHE A 85 -5.76 20.74 1.06
CA PHE A 85 -5.85 21.16 2.46
C PHE A 85 -6.35 22.61 2.65
N ASN A 86 -6.49 23.36 1.56
CA ASN A 86 -6.96 24.74 1.63
C ASN A 86 -8.48 24.78 1.81
N SER A 87 -8.96 25.50 2.83
CA SER A 87 -10.40 25.63 3.10
C SER A 87 -11.14 26.54 2.13
N GLN A 88 -10.45 27.52 1.51
CA GLN A 88 -11.07 28.53 0.65
C GLN A 88 -11.03 28.18 -0.84
N LYS A 89 -9.96 27.50 -1.29
CA LYS A 89 -9.74 27.12 -2.69
C LYS A 89 -9.51 25.62 -2.80
N LYS A 90 -10.46 24.85 -2.29
CA LYS A 90 -10.33 23.43 -2.15
C LYS A 90 -10.45 22.70 -3.49
N VAL A 91 -9.50 21.82 -3.78
CA VAL A 91 -9.51 20.92 -4.92
C VAL A 91 -9.63 19.49 -4.40
N PHE A 92 -10.54 18.72 -4.98
CA PHE A 92 -10.71 17.31 -4.67
C PHE A 92 -10.03 16.44 -5.71
N LEU A 93 -9.51 15.30 -5.28
CA LEU A 93 -8.91 14.31 -6.18
C LEU A 93 -10.00 13.64 -7.05
N GLY A 94 -11.10 13.24 -6.40
CA GLY A 94 -12.24 12.57 -7.01
C GLY A 94 -11.92 11.18 -7.54
N ASP A 95 -12.94 10.48 -8.02
CA ASP A 95 -12.81 9.11 -8.50
C ASP A 95 -11.82 8.99 -9.66
N PHE A 96 -11.83 9.94 -10.59
CA PHE A 96 -10.89 9.94 -11.70
C PHE A 96 -9.43 10.02 -11.21
N GLY A 97 -9.15 10.93 -10.29
CA GLY A 97 -7.79 11.11 -9.76
C GLY A 97 -7.31 9.92 -8.94
N SER A 98 -8.15 9.39 -8.05
CA SER A 98 -7.81 8.25 -7.20
C SER A 98 -7.62 6.95 -8.01
N LEU A 99 -8.46 6.70 -9.01
CA LEU A 99 -8.32 5.55 -9.91
C LEU A 99 -7.09 5.69 -10.82
N LEU A 100 -6.80 6.91 -11.33
CA LEU A 100 -5.60 7.17 -12.13
C LEU A 100 -4.34 6.89 -11.32
N ILE A 101 -4.24 7.45 -10.11
CA ILE A 101 -3.11 7.21 -9.19
C ILE A 101 -3.00 5.72 -8.87
N GLY A 102 -4.11 5.05 -8.59
CA GLY A 102 -4.16 3.61 -8.36
C GLY A 102 -3.60 2.80 -9.53
N SER A 103 -3.94 3.20 -10.76
CA SER A 103 -3.44 2.57 -11.98
C SER A 103 -1.92 2.75 -12.13
N VAL A 104 -1.42 3.95 -11.87
CA VAL A 104 0.03 4.24 -11.90
C VAL A 104 0.77 3.46 -10.82
N ILE A 105 0.25 3.44 -9.59
CA ILE A 105 0.81 2.63 -8.49
C ILE A 105 0.86 1.15 -8.88
N THR A 106 -0.20 0.62 -9.47
CA THR A 106 -0.23 -0.77 -9.93
C THR A 106 0.83 -1.05 -11.00
N TYR A 107 1.05 -0.11 -11.92
CA TYR A 107 2.14 -0.21 -12.89
C TYR A 107 3.51 -0.34 -12.22
N PHE A 108 3.80 0.48 -11.20
CA PHE A 108 5.04 0.37 -10.42
C PHE A 108 5.13 -0.98 -9.69
N ILE A 109 4.03 -1.46 -9.09
CA ILE A 109 3.97 -2.76 -8.42
C ILE A 109 4.30 -3.89 -9.40
N PHE A 110 3.68 -3.92 -10.59
CA PHE A 110 3.97 -4.94 -11.59
C PHE A 110 5.41 -4.85 -12.10
N SER A 111 5.94 -3.64 -12.22
CA SER A 111 7.34 -3.45 -12.59
C SER A 111 8.31 -4.03 -11.54
N ILE A 112 7.99 -3.91 -10.25
CA ILE A 112 8.78 -4.49 -9.15
C ILE A 112 8.68 -6.01 -9.15
N LEU A 113 7.49 -6.55 -9.39
CA LEU A 113 7.24 -8.00 -9.33
C LEU A 113 7.76 -8.74 -10.56
N HIS A 114 8.08 -8.04 -11.65
CA HIS A 114 8.55 -8.68 -12.88
C HIS A 114 9.88 -9.41 -12.65
N SER A 115 9.95 -10.67 -13.07
CA SER A 115 11.04 -11.61 -12.74
C SER A 115 12.41 -11.20 -13.30
N SER A 116 12.44 -10.50 -14.44
CA SER A 116 13.69 -10.00 -15.05
C SER A 116 14.24 -8.76 -14.37
N ASN A 117 13.47 -8.13 -13.49
CA ASN A 117 13.90 -6.92 -12.78
C ASN A 117 14.51 -7.32 -11.44
N GLN A 118 15.82 -7.24 -11.37
CA GLN A 118 16.54 -7.44 -10.13
C GLN A 118 16.59 -6.13 -9.34
N ILE A 119 15.44 -5.67 -8.81
CA ILE A 119 15.37 -4.47 -7.96
C ILE A 119 16.02 -4.74 -6.62
N VAL A 120 15.97 -5.98 -6.17
CA VAL A 120 16.60 -6.45 -4.95
C VAL A 120 17.34 -7.71 -5.33
N THR A 121 18.59 -7.56 -5.76
CA THR A 121 19.42 -8.67 -6.24
C THR A 121 19.87 -9.57 -5.12
N ASP A 122 20.02 -9.02 -3.94
CA ASP A 122 20.51 -9.73 -2.79
C ASP A 122 19.36 -9.91 -1.82
N ASN A 123 18.80 -11.02 -1.83
CA ASN A 123 18.04 -11.76 -0.81
C ASN A 123 17.48 -11.02 0.45
N TRP A 124 17.65 -9.75 0.61
CA TRP A 124 17.36 -9.02 1.85
C TRP A 124 15.88 -8.79 2.11
N ILE A 125 15.08 -8.60 1.05
CA ILE A 125 13.63 -8.41 1.21
C ILE A 125 12.90 -9.01 0.01
N ASN A 126 11.86 -9.78 0.30
CA ASN A 126 10.99 -10.32 -0.73
C ASN A 126 10.20 -9.19 -1.42
N ARG A 127 10.22 -9.15 -2.77
CA ARG A 127 9.55 -8.12 -3.59
C ARG A 127 8.05 -8.01 -3.30
N SER A 128 7.39 -9.15 -3.12
CA SER A 128 5.96 -9.18 -2.79
C SER A 128 5.69 -8.53 -1.44
N LEU A 129 6.57 -8.76 -0.45
CA LEU A 129 6.47 -8.13 0.87
C LEU A 129 6.62 -6.61 0.79
N ILE A 130 7.58 -6.10 0.00
CA ILE A 130 7.72 -4.66 -0.22
C ILE A 130 6.43 -4.08 -0.79
N CYS A 131 5.85 -4.70 -1.82
CA CYS A 131 4.61 -4.24 -2.44
C CYS A 131 3.45 -4.16 -1.44
N VAL A 132 3.31 -5.18 -0.58
CA VAL A 132 2.30 -5.19 0.48
C VAL A 132 2.54 -4.10 1.51
N LEU A 133 3.79 -3.91 1.96
CA LEU A 133 4.15 -2.88 2.94
C LEU A 133 3.89 -1.46 2.42
N LEU A 134 4.19 -1.21 1.16
CA LEU A 134 3.95 0.09 0.52
C LEU A 134 2.46 0.44 0.50
N LEU A 135 1.58 -0.53 0.34
CA LEU A 135 0.12 -0.38 0.27
C LEU A 135 -0.61 -0.89 1.52
N ILE A 136 0.10 -1.07 2.63
CA ILE A 136 -0.43 -1.76 3.82
C ILE A 136 -1.74 -1.16 4.32
N TYR A 137 -1.84 0.19 4.40
CA TYR A 137 -3.05 0.85 4.89
C TYR A 137 -4.26 0.67 3.95
N PRO A 138 -4.21 1.06 2.65
CA PRO A 138 -5.38 0.92 1.78
C PRO A 138 -5.84 -0.53 1.65
N LEU A 139 -4.93 -1.49 1.54
CA LEU A 139 -5.29 -2.89 1.40
C LEU A 139 -5.94 -3.46 2.68
N THR A 140 -5.36 -3.18 3.83
CA THR A 140 -5.87 -3.73 5.09
C THR A 140 -7.17 -3.07 5.54
N ASP A 141 -7.34 -1.76 5.35
CA ASP A 141 -8.60 -1.10 5.67
C ASP A 141 -9.74 -1.57 4.76
N THR A 142 -9.48 -1.71 3.46
CA THR A 142 -10.45 -2.27 2.51
C THR A 142 -10.82 -3.71 2.84
N LEU A 143 -9.84 -4.58 3.08
CA LEU A 143 -10.07 -5.97 3.46
C LEU A 143 -10.87 -6.06 4.77
N ARG A 144 -10.51 -5.27 5.77
CA ARG A 144 -11.23 -5.21 7.04
C ARG A 144 -12.72 -4.84 6.85
N VAL A 145 -12.98 -3.82 6.04
CA VAL A 145 -14.37 -3.37 5.79
C VAL A 145 -15.15 -4.45 5.04
N TYR A 146 -14.55 -5.12 4.06
CA TYR A 146 -15.17 -6.23 3.33
C TYR A 146 -15.54 -7.38 4.26
N ILE A 147 -14.64 -7.78 5.16
CA ILE A 147 -14.91 -8.84 6.16
C ILE A 147 -16.06 -8.41 7.09
N LEU A 148 -16.07 -7.17 7.57
CA LEU A 148 -17.12 -6.67 8.46
C LEU A 148 -18.49 -6.63 7.76
N ARG A 149 -18.55 -6.26 6.48
CA ARG A 149 -19.79 -6.28 5.68
C ARG A 149 -20.29 -7.70 5.49
N ALA A 150 -19.41 -8.62 5.09
CA ALA A 150 -19.76 -10.02 4.91
C ALA A 150 -20.30 -10.67 6.21
N LYS A 151 -19.65 -10.39 7.35
CA LYS A 151 -20.13 -10.86 8.66
C LYS A 151 -21.49 -10.27 9.08
N SER A 152 -21.84 -9.10 8.58
CA SER A 152 -23.14 -8.45 8.82
C SER A 152 -24.23 -8.87 7.80
N GLY A 153 -23.94 -9.83 6.91
CA GLY A 153 -24.86 -10.25 5.85
C GLY A 153 -25.08 -9.22 4.73
N ASN A 154 -24.26 -8.17 4.68
CA ASN A 154 -24.36 -7.13 3.67
C ASN A 154 -23.41 -7.40 2.49
N SER A 155 -23.76 -6.87 1.31
CA SER A 155 -22.86 -6.93 0.16
C SER A 155 -21.54 -6.24 0.48
N PRO A 156 -20.38 -6.84 0.16
CA PRO A 156 -19.07 -6.22 0.36
C PRO A 156 -18.88 -4.90 -0.39
N PHE A 157 -19.66 -4.67 -1.45
CA PHE A 157 -19.54 -3.51 -2.34
C PHE A 157 -20.47 -2.33 -1.98
N LEU A 158 -21.33 -2.48 -0.98
CA LEU A 158 -22.17 -1.37 -0.54
C LEU A 158 -21.33 -0.28 0.15
N PRO A 159 -21.57 1.00 -0.18
CA PRO A 159 -20.90 2.10 0.51
C PRO A 159 -21.33 2.15 1.99
N ASP A 160 -20.39 2.39 2.88
CA ASP A 160 -20.65 2.59 4.31
C ASP A 160 -19.56 3.44 4.98
N ARG A 161 -19.77 3.78 6.25
CA ARG A 161 -18.82 4.59 7.06
C ARG A 161 -17.93 3.75 7.97
N ARG A 162 -17.64 2.49 7.61
CA ARG A 162 -16.83 1.58 8.45
C ARG A 162 -15.33 1.74 8.28
N HIS A 163 -14.86 2.52 7.28
CA HIS A 163 -13.44 2.80 7.07
C HIS A 163 -12.82 3.53 8.27
N LEU A 164 -11.51 3.32 8.51
CA LEU A 164 -10.82 3.89 9.67
C LEU A 164 -10.85 5.41 9.72
N HIS A 165 -10.74 6.06 8.57
CA HIS A 165 -10.80 7.51 8.49
C HIS A 165 -12.16 8.06 8.97
N HIS A 166 -13.27 7.39 8.64
CA HIS A 166 -14.59 7.78 9.16
C HIS A 166 -14.68 7.64 10.69
N LYS A 167 -14.09 6.57 11.26
CA LYS A 167 -14.05 6.40 12.72
C LYS A 167 -13.28 7.51 13.43
N LEU A 168 -12.21 8.04 12.83
CA LEU A 168 -11.49 9.18 13.37
C LEU A 168 -12.31 10.47 13.31
N ILE A 169 -13.00 10.70 12.19
CA ILE A 169 -13.92 11.84 12.07
C ILE A 169 -15.03 11.77 13.12
N ASP A 170 -15.63 10.58 13.30
CA ASP A 170 -16.68 10.37 14.31
C ASP A 170 -16.15 10.56 15.75
N LYS A 171 -14.83 10.43 16.01
CA LYS A 171 -14.17 10.79 17.26
C LYS A 171 -13.81 12.29 17.38
N GLY A 172 -14.17 13.11 16.40
CA GLY A 172 -13.95 14.58 16.42
C GLY A 172 -12.62 15.05 15.81
N TYR A 173 -11.86 14.18 15.14
CA TYR A 173 -10.68 14.61 14.41
C TYR A 173 -11.08 15.37 13.13
N SER A 174 -10.36 16.45 12.79
CA SER A 174 -10.52 17.07 11.48
C SER A 174 -9.97 16.15 10.37
N HIS A 175 -10.43 16.32 9.14
CA HIS A 175 -9.98 15.55 7.96
C HIS A 175 -8.45 15.53 7.87
N VAL A 176 -7.80 16.71 7.94
CA VAL A 176 -6.34 16.85 7.86
C VAL A 176 -5.63 16.08 8.98
N LYS A 177 -6.11 16.23 10.24
CA LYS A 177 -5.51 15.51 11.38
C LYS A 177 -5.66 14.00 11.24
N ALA A 178 -6.82 13.52 10.80
CA ALA A 178 -7.06 12.11 10.58
C ALA A 178 -6.14 11.55 9.48
N SER A 179 -6.00 12.27 8.36
CA SER A 179 -5.13 11.86 7.25
C SER A 179 -3.66 11.82 7.64
N ILE A 180 -3.17 12.83 8.36
CA ILE A 180 -1.78 12.86 8.85
C ILE A 180 -1.53 11.72 9.84
N LEU A 181 -2.45 11.47 10.77
CA LEU A 181 -2.32 10.37 11.72
C LEU A 181 -2.23 9.00 11.02
N ILE A 182 -3.12 8.75 10.07
CA ILE A 182 -3.12 7.50 9.29
C ILE A 182 -1.83 7.37 8.47
N ALA A 183 -1.39 8.45 7.81
CA ALA A 183 -0.14 8.45 7.06
C ALA A 183 1.06 8.12 7.95
N PHE A 184 1.16 8.76 9.12
CA PHE A 184 2.22 8.50 10.11
C PHE A 184 2.20 7.03 10.56
N LEU A 185 1.03 6.48 10.88
CA LEU A 185 0.89 5.07 11.27
C LEU A 185 1.29 4.12 10.14
N SER A 186 0.90 4.42 8.90
CA SER A 186 1.27 3.58 7.76
C SER A 186 2.77 3.65 7.46
N ILE A 187 3.43 4.77 7.72
CA ILE A 187 4.89 4.91 7.63
C ILE A 187 5.57 4.09 8.75
N SER A 188 5.05 4.15 9.98
CA SER A 188 5.61 3.35 11.08
C SER A 188 5.55 1.85 10.81
N VAL A 189 4.44 1.37 10.22
CA VAL A 189 4.31 -0.05 9.81
C VAL A 189 5.28 -0.39 8.69
N LEU A 190 5.49 0.50 7.73
CA LEU A 190 6.46 0.31 6.65
C LEU A 190 7.89 0.18 7.20
N ILE A 191 8.31 1.11 8.07
CA ILE A 191 9.66 1.10 8.68
C ILE A 191 9.84 -0.13 9.56
N PHE A 192 8.85 -0.44 10.40
CA PHE A 192 8.89 -1.62 11.25
C PHE A 192 8.95 -2.91 10.43
N GLY A 193 8.11 -3.04 9.41
CA GLY A 193 8.08 -4.22 8.55
C GLY A 193 9.39 -4.42 7.78
N PHE A 194 10.00 -3.31 7.32
CA PHE A 194 11.31 -3.35 6.70
C PHE A 194 12.39 -3.81 7.69
N GLY A 195 12.42 -3.23 8.90
CA GLY A 195 13.38 -3.60 9.94
C GLY A 195 13.26 -5.07 10.38
N ILE A 196 12.03 -5.56 10.58
CA ILE A 196 11.80 -6.98 10.90
C ILE A 196 12.22 -7.88 9.75
N SER A 197 11.96 -7.50 8.51
CA SER A 197 12.39 -8.27 7.34
C SER A 197 13.90 -8.47 7.31
N LEU A 198 14.68 -7.42 7.60
CA LEU A 198 16.13 -7.49 7.70
C LEU A 198 16.61 -8.39 8.86
N LEU A 199 15.96 -8.29 10.03
CA LEU A 199 16.32 -9.10 11.20
C LEU A 199 16.02 -10.59 10.96
N VAL A 200 14.84 -10.92 10.47
CA VAL A 200 14.41 -12.31 10.21
C VAL A 200 15.27 -12.94 9.11
N TRP A 201 15.66 -12.17 8.11
CA TRP A 201 16.56 -12.65 7.06
C TRP A 201 17.92 -13.10 7.61
N ASN A 202 18.51 -12.33 8.53
CA ASN A 202 19.80 -12.65 9.13
C ASN A 202 19.78 -13.91 10.02
N ILE A 203 18.59 -14.36 10.46
CA ILE A 203 18.44 -15.57 11.29
C ILE A 203 18.37 -16.86 10.45
N ASP A 204 18.08 -16.73 9.13
CA ASP A 204 17.96 -17.86 8.19
C ASP A 204 17.09 -19.03 8.73
N LEU A 205 15.86 -18.71 9.11
CA LEU A 205 14.89 -19.70 9.61
C LEU A 205 14.55 -20.78 8.58
N SER A 206 14.81 -20.54 7.30
CA SER A 206 14.54 -21.51 6.24
C SER A 206 15.44 -22.74 6.34
N SER A 207 16.66 -22.60 6.89
CA SER A 207 17.58 -23.72 7.13
C SER A 207 17.09 -24.67 8.24
N ILE A 208 16.20 -24.19 9.12
CA ILE A 208 15.70 -24.92 10.30
C ILE A 208 14.35 -25.57 10.04
N LEU A 209 13.46 -24.91 9.28
CA LEU A 209 12.07 -25.33 9.10
C LEU A 209 11.77 -25.73 7.64
N PHE A 210 11.42 -24.76 6.81
CA PHE A 210 11.14 -24.98 5.39
C PHE A 210 11.30 -23.69 4.58
N GLU A 211 11.44 -23.80 3.29
CA GLU A 211 11.58 -22.67 2.37
C GLU A 211 10.37 -21.72 2.50
N GLY A 212 10.63 -20.43 2.62
CA GLY A 212 9.59 -19.41 2.81
C GLY A 212 9.22 -19.09 4.25
N THR A 213 9.75 -19.79 5.26
CA THR A 213 9.45 -19.52 6.69
C THR A 213 9.75 -18.08 7.07
N ASN A 214 10.84 -17.50 6.61
CA ASN A 214 11.22 -16.12 6.90
C ASN A 214 10.13 -15.12 6.46
N ILE A 215 9.47 -15.36 5.32
CA ILE A 215 8.38 -14.52 4.82
C ILE A 215 7.16 -14.65 5.71
N ILE A 216 6.78 -15.87 6.08
CA ILE A 216 5.62 -16.14 6.94
C ILE A 216 5.79 -15.50 8.30
N VAL A 217 6.97 -15.65 8.93
CA VAL A 217 7.28 -15.05 10.23
C VAL A 217 7.23 -13.52 10.13
N THR A 218 7.83 -12.93 9.12
CA THR A 218 7.82 -11.48 8.90
C THR A 218 6.39 -10.94 8.75
N ILE A 219 5.57 -11.58 7.90
CA ILE A 219 4.16 -11.19 7.71
C ILE A 219 3.39 -11.31 9.02
N SER A 220 3.58 -12.39 9.77
CA SER A 220 2.88 -12.62 11.05
C SER A 220 3.21 -11.54 12.08
N ILE A 221 4.47 -11.16 12.22
CA ILE A 221 4.90 -10.10 13.13
C ILE A 221 4.33 -8.74 12.71
N ILE A 222 4.33 -8.43 11.42
CA ILE A 222 3.75 -7.19 10.88
C ILE A 222 2.24 -7.13 11.16
N LEU A 223 1.52 -8.23 10.96
CA LEU A 223 0.09 -8.31 11.24
C LEU A 223 -0.20 -8.12 12.73
N ILE A 224 0.57 -8.73 13.61
CA ILE A 224 0.45 -8.54 15.08
C ILE A 224 0.68 -7.07 15.44
N TYR A 225 1.72 -6.44 14.90
CA TYR A 225 2.01 -5.02 15.13
C TYR A 225 0.88 -4.13 14.63
N MET A 226 0.33 -4.40 13.45
CA MET A 226 -0.82 -3.69 12.92
C MET A 226 -2.06 -3.84 13.80
N ILE A 227 -2.40 -5.07 14.21
CA ILE A 227 -3.53 -5.33 15.10
C ILE A 227 -3.36 -4.57 16.40
N PHE A 228 -2.17 -4.56 16.99
CA PHE A 228 -1.86 -3.80 18.20
C PHE A 228 -2.07 -2.29 18.03
N ILE A 229 -1.56 -1.70 16.94
CA ILE A 229 -1.75 -0.28 16.62
C ILE A 229 -3.23 0.03 16.45
N TYR A 230 -3.94 -0.74 15.64
CA TYR A 230 -5.36 -0.52 15.39
C TYR A 230 -6.20 -0.68 16.67
N TYR A 231 -5.91 -1.68 17.49
CA TYR A 231 -6.59 -1.87 18.77
C TYR A 231 -6.36 -0.70 19.72
N LYS A 232 -5.10 -0.30 19.90
CA LYS A 232 -4.73 0.74 20.88
C LYS A 232 -5.18 2.14 20.47
N ILE A 233 -5.10 2.48 19.20
CA ILE A 233 -5.37 3.85 18.71
C ILE A 233 -6.84 4.04 18.36
N PHE A 234 -7.46 3.04 17.74
CA PHE A 234 -8.83 3.15 17.26
C PHE A 234 -9.87 2.60 18.25
N ASP A 235 -9.43 2.07 19.39
CA ASP A 235 -10.31 1.48 20.42
C ASP A 235 -11.35 0.53 19.76
N LEU A 236 -10.82 -0.36 18.92
CA LEU A 236 -11.63 -1.34 18.24
C LEU A 236 -12.10 -2.36 19.29
N LYS A 237 -13.11 -1.99 20.10
CA LYS A 237 -13.89 -3.00 20.79
C LYS A 237 -14.39 -3.95 19.71
N ILE A 238 -13.86 -5.16 19.73
CA ILE A 238 -14.48 -6.27 19.01
C ILE A 238 -15.85 -6.38 19.68
N SER A 239 -16.86 -5.74 19.09
CA SER A 239 -18.22 -5.87 19.54
C SER A 239 -18.56 -7.36 19.50
N LYS A 240 -18.82 -7.90 20.67
CA LYS A 240 -19.40 -9.23 20.86
C LYS A 240 -20.69 -9.35 20.08
#